data_518d63cd47fca45788a34f3d460c1f85
#
_entry.id   518d63cd47fca45788a34f3d460c1f85
#
_cell.length_a   1.000
_cell.length_b   1.000
_cell.length_c   1.000
_cell.angle_alpha   90.00
_cell.angle_beta   90.00
_cell.angle_gamma   90.00
#
_symmetry.space_group_name_H-M   'P 1'
#
loop_
_entity.id
_entity.type
_entity.pdbx_description
1 polymer ?
#
loop_
_entity_poly.entity_id
_entity_poly.type
_entity_poly.pdbx_seq_one_letter_code
_entity_poly.pdbx_strand_id
1 'polypeptide(L)'
;MKLKAIATIAAAAPLMVACGGTSTTFKLDGAGATFPAPLYTAWFQSFNQDTGNQVNYQAVGSGSGVRQYMAGTVDFGASDGAVSDEKQKIPMVHIPMTGGAIVPAYNMPGCDVKMTQTQLADVYLGKITNWSVFGCADKKMTVVHRSDGSGTTKGFTNSLSAFSPEWKKNVGTGKAVKWPTGIGGKGNSGVAAGIKQVSGAIGYLNYGYVVNSNDFQQVSLQNKAGNYVTANAETSAAGLSQIVLDDQLRGADANPAGANAYPIVSLTWVLAYPESKTGVKETLRYMLSEKAQAMSDGLGY
;
A
#
# COMPACT_ATOMS: atom_id res chain seq x y z
N MET A 1 -94.45 3.01 8.07
CA MET A 1 -93.28 3.77 7.67
C MET A 1 -92.11 3.32 8.57
N LYS A 2 -91.15 2.60 8.05
CA LYS A 2 -89.94 2.12 8.80
C LYS A 2 -88.75 2.96 8.40
N LEU A 3 -88.19 3.76 9.32
CA LEU A 3 -86.93 4.47 9.13
C LEU A 3 -85.80 3.51 9.26
N LYS A 4 -84.94 3.43 8.25
CA LYS A 4 -83.64 2.73 8.29
C LYS A 4 -82.60 3.72 8.77
N ALA A 5 -81.89 3.38 9.86
CA ALA A 5 -80.71 4.07 10.33
C ALA A 5 -79.53 3.67 9.51
N ILE A 6 -78.80 4.65 8.96
CA ILE A 6 -77.52 4.43 8.24
C ILE A 6 -76.43 4.65 9.27
N ALA A 7 -75.65 3.58 9.56
CA ALA A 7 -74.47 3.63 10.40
C ALA A 7 -73.23 4.00 9.52
N THR A 8 -72.65 5.18 9.80
CA THR A 8 -71.41 5.62 9.15
C THR A 8 -70.19 5.03 9.89
N ILE A 9 -69.54 4.13 9.26
CA ILE A 9 -68.25 3.57 9.77
C ILE A 9 -67.13 4.54 9.39
N ALA A 10 -66.57 5.23 10.38
CA ALA A 10 -65.35 6.02 10.22
C ALA A 10 -64.12 5.09 10.21
N ALA A 11 -63.51 4.92 9.07
CA ALA A 11 -62.25 4.21 8.94
C ALA A 11 -61.09 5.09 9.44
N ALA A 12 -60.54 4.79 10.60
CA ALA A 12 -59.30 5.39 11.08
C ALA A 12 -58.11 4.74 10.34
N ALA A 13 -57.50 5.47 9.42
CA ALA A 13 -56.24 5.07 8.81
C ALA A 13 -55.08 5.32 9.78
N PRO A 14 -54.23 4.34 10.08
CA PRO A 14 -53.04 4.58 10.87
C PRO A 14 -52.02 5.39 10.03
N LEU A 15 -51.66 6.60 10.48
CA LEU A 15 -50.51 7.33 10.00
C LEU A 15 -49.27 6.52 10.43
N MET A 16 -48.68 5.78 9.50
CA MET A 16 -47.31 5.29 9.64
C MET A 16 -46.37 6.50 9.52
N VAL A 17 -45.90 7.00 10.65
CA VAL A 17 -44.76 7.90 10.70
C VAL A 17 -43.54 7.08 10.32
N ALA A 18 -43.16 7.11 9.05
CA ALA A 18 -41.87 6.64 8.60
C ALA A 18 -40.81 7.56 9.21
N CYS A 19 -40.19 7.14 10.31
CA CYS A 19 -38.92 7.71 10.77
C CYS A 19 -37.83 7.38 9.74
N GLY A 20 -37.90 8.05 8.60
CA GLY A 20 -36.81 8.13 7.65
C GLY A 20 -35.74 9.06 8.22
N GLY A 21 -34.82 8.55 9.01
CA GLY A 21 -33.60 9.27 9.30
C GLY A 21 -32.91 9.52 7.96
N THR A 22 -32.91 10.77 7.48
CA THR A 22 -32.06 11.19 6.37
C THR A 22 -30.60 11.05 6.81
N SER A 23 -29.99 9.90 6.56
CA SER A 23 -28.55 9.78 6.68
C SER A 23 -27.95 10.70 5.61
N THR A 24 -27.45 11.86 6.03
CA THR A 24 -26.75 12.78 5.13
C THR A 24 -25.47 12.11 4.69
N THR A 25 -25.39 11.72 3.43
CA THR A 25 -24.15 11.19 2.83
C THR A 25 -23.10 12.28 2.73
N PHE A 26 -21.84 11.89 2.84
CA PHE A 26 -20.71 12.81 2.73
C PHE A 26 -19.74 12.39 1.62
N LYS A 27 -18.89 13.34 1.23
CA LYS A 27 -17.75 13.12 0.34
C LYS A 27 -16.46 13.51 1.05
N LEU A 28 -15.42 12.71 0.89
CA LEU A 28 -14.08 12.95 1.42
C LEU A 28 -13.05 12.88 0.32
N ASP A 29 -12.02 13.72 0.44
CA ASP A 29 -10.84 13.69 -0.39
C ASP A 29 -9.64 13.17 0.41
N GLY A 30 -9.03 12.10 -0.07
CA GLY A 30 -7.79 11.56 0.46
C GLY A 30 -6.69 11.52 -0.60
N ALA A 31 -5.43 11.63 -0.19
CA ALA A 31 -4.32 11.52 -1.13
C ALA A 31 -3.09 10.88 -0.50
N GLY A 32 -2.32 10.14 -1.30
CA GLY A 32 -1.05 9.64 -0.81
C GLY A 32 -0.53 8.39 -1.48
N ALA A 33 -0.11 7.46 -0.65
CA ALA A 33 0.60 6.25 -1.01
C ALA A 33 -0.08 5.47 -2.14
N THR A 34 0.73 5.00 -3.08
CA THR A 34 0.28 4.08 -4.14
C THR A 34 0.39 2.62 -3.74
N PHE A 35 1.12 2.33 -2.66
CA PHE A 35 1.27 1.00 -2.09
C PHE A 35 -0.10 0.36 -1.78
N PRO A 36 -1.01 0.98 -1.00
CA PRO A 36 -2.29 0.38 -0.66
C PRO A 36 -3.39 0.65 -1.71
N ALA A 37 -3.10 1.30 -2.84
CA ALA A 37 -4.16 1.80 -3.74
C ALA A 37 -5.14 0.71 -4.24
N PRO A 38 -4.71 -0.51 -4.63
CA PRO A 38 -5.65 -1.57 -4.98
C PRO A 38 -6.63 -1.90 -3.86
N LEU A 39 -6.14 -2.06 -2.62
CA LEU A 39 -6.97 -2.37 -1.47
C LEU A 39 -7.87 -1.19 -1.07
N TYR A 40 -7.33 0.03 -1.06
CA TYR A 40 -8.13 1.23 -0.76
C TYR A 40 -9.27 1.44 -1.76
N THR A 41 -9.04 1.14 -3.04
CA THR A 41 -10.09 1.18 -4.06
C THR A 41 -11.21 0.19 -3.72
N ALA A 42 -10.88 -1.05 -3.36
CA ALA A 42 -11.86 -2.05 -2.96
C ALA A 42 -12.62 -1.64 -1.70
N TRP A 43 -11.92 -1.15 -0.67
CA TRP A 43 -12.52 -0.68 0.57
C TRP A 43 -13.49 0.49 0.34
N PHE A 44 -13.10 1.50 -0.43
CA PHE A 44 -13.94 2.68 -0.66
C PHE A 44 -15.13 2.38 -1.58
N GLN A 45 -15.00 1.45 -2.52
CA GLN A 45 -16.13 0.94 -3.29
C GLN A 45 -17.13 0.21 -2.40
N SER A 46 -16.68 -0.70 -1.54
CA SER A 46 -17.53 -1.42 -0.60
C SER A 46 -18.16 -0.48 0.43
N PHE A 47 -17.41 0.49 0.95
CA PHE A 47 -17.94 1.52 1.85
C PHE A 47 -19.05 2.35 1.19
N ASN A 48 -18.88 2.73 -0.06
CA ASN A 48 -19.92 3.45 -0.81
C ASN A 48 -21.18 2.60 -1.02
N GLN A 49 -21.02 1.32 -1.36
CA GLN A 49 -22.15 0.40 -1.52
C GLN A 49 -22.94 0.22 -0.22
N ASP A 50 -22.26 0.15 0.92
CA ASP A 50 -22.88 -0.07 2.22
C ASP A 50 -23.57 1.19 2.80
N THR A 51 -23.01 2.37 2.51
CA THR A 51 -23.38 3.60 3.25
C THR A 51 -23.84 4.75 2.34
N GLY A 52 -23.58 4.69 1.04
CA GLY A 52 -23.75 5.81 0.11
C GLY A 52 -22.68 6.90 0.22
N ASN A 53 -21.79 6.83 1.21
CA ASN A 53 -20.68 7.79 1.38
C ASN A 53 -19.60 7.60 0.32
N GLN A 54 -18.93 8.67 -0.07
CA GLN A 54 -17.93 8.67 -1.12
C GLN A 54 -16.57 9.07 -0.60
N VAL A 55 -15.55 8.32 -0.98
CA VAL A 55 -14.14 8.67 -0.74
C VAL A 55 -13.42 8.74 -2.08
N ASN A 56 -12.93 9.92 -2.42
CA ASN A 56 -12.08 10.16 -3.57
C ASN A 56 -10.62 10.06 -3.13
N TYR A 57 -9.98 8.93 -3.41
CA TYR A 57 -8.58 8.71 -3.05
C TYR A 57 -7.64 8.89 -4.24
N GLN A 58 -6.72 9.83 -4.12
CA GLN A 58 -5.71 10.12 -5.14
C GLN A 58 -4.38 9.43 -4.80
N ALA A 59 -4.07 8.35 -5.49
CA ALA A 59 -2.82 7.61 -5.35
C ALA A 59 -1.65 8.33 -6.05
N VAL A 60 -1.13 9.38 -5.41
CA VAL A 60 -0.11 10.32 -5.95
C VAL A 60 1.29 10.13 -5.36
N GLY A 61 1.47 9.10 -4.54
CA GLY A 61 2.69 8.79 -3.80
C GLY A 61 2.74 9.44 -2.41
N SER A 62 3.39 8.75 -1.46
CA SER A 62 3.46 9.15 -0.05
C SER A 62 4.00 10.58 0.16
N GLY A 63 4.98 10.99 -0.63
CA GLY A 63 5.54 12.35 -0.54
C GLY A 63 4.53 13.42 -0.86
N SER A 64 3.70 13.23 -1.89
CA SER A 64 2.63 14.16 -2.26
C SER A 64 1.48 14.12 -1.26
N GLY A 65 1.10 12.92 -0.77
CA GLY A 65 0.08 12.77 0.26
C GLY A 65 0.42 13.53 1.54
N VAL A 66 1.65 13.37 2.03
CA VAL A 66 2.14 14.12 3.21
C VAL A 66 2.10 15.63 2.98
N ARG A 67 2.51 16.11 1.80
CA ARG A 67 2.46 17.56 1.49
C ARG A 67 1.03 18.09 1.43
N GLN A 68 0.11 17.37 0.78
CA GLN A 68 -1.30 17.78 0.68
C GLN A 68 -1.97 17.77 2.05
N TYR A 69 -1.71 16.75 2.87
CA TYR A 69 -2.16 16.71 4.26
C TYR A 69 -1.66 17.92 5.05
N MET A 70 -0.35 18.22 5.02
CA MET A 70 0.23 19.37 5.72
C MET A 70 -0.27 20.72 5.20
N ALA A 71 -0.72 20.78 3.96
CA ALA A 71 -1.32 21.98 3.35
C ALA A 71 -2.83 22.10 3.64
N GLY A 72 -3.46 21.10 4.29
CA GLY A 72 -4.89 21.12 4.57
C GLY A 72 -5.80 20.96 3.34
N THR A 73 -5.26 20.46 2.22
CA THR A 73 -6.00 20.34 0.94
C THR A 73 -6.73 19.01 0.78
N VAL A 74 -6.59 18.10 1.73
CA VAL A 74 -7.27 16.79 1.78
C VAL A 74 -7.79 16.52 3.19
N ASP A 75 -8.82 15.70 3.30
CA ASP A 75 -9.41 15.30 4.59
C ASP A 75 -8.52 14.32 5.34
N PHE A 76 -7.73 13.51 4.61
CA PHE A 76 -6.70 12.62 5.17
C PHE A 76 -5.56 12.38 4.18
N GLY A 77 -4.38 12.08 4.70
CA GLY A 77 -3.22 11.67 3.91
C GLY A 77 -2.98 10.17 4.00
N ALA A 78 -2.10 9.62 3.14
CA ALA A 78 -1.60 8.26 3.30
C ALA A 78 -0.11 8.16 2.95
N SER A 79 0.63 7.33 3.71
CA SER A 79 2.08 7.17 3.53
C SER A 79 2.56 5.80 4.02
N ASP A 80 3.39 5.11 3.22
CA ASP A 80 4.06 3.86 3.62
C ASP A 80 5.35 4.12 4.42
N GLY A 81 5.63 5.35 4.75
CA GLY A 81 6.72 5.71 5.64
C GLY A 81 6.24 6.75 6.63
N ALA A 82 6.24 6.39 7.90
CA ALA A 82 5.87 7.31 8.96
C ALA A 82 6.62 8.65 8.84
N VAL A 83 5.95 9.73 9.21
CA VAL A 83 6.50 11.08 9.25
C VAL A 83 7.10 11.29 10.64
N SER A 84 8.41 11.56 10.72
CA SER A 84 9.07 11.83 12.00
C SER A 84 8.62 13.18 12.57
N ASP A 85 8.71 13.34 13.87
CA ASP A 85 8.20 14.53 14.58
C ASP A 85 8.82 15.83 14.05
N GLU A 86 10.14 15.80 13.73
CA GLU A 86 10.83 17.00 13.19
C GLU A 86 10.29 17.44 11.81
N LYS A 87 9.61 16.52 11.09
CA LYS A 87 9.02 16.79 9.76
C LYS A 87 7.55 17.11 9.83
N GLN A 88 6.90 16.95 10.99
CA GLN A 88 5.50 17.30 11.19
C GLN A 88 5.36 18.80 11.40
N LYS A 89 4.79 19.50 10.43
CA LYS A 89 4.53 20.94 10.53
C LYS A 89 3.18 21.26 11.18
N ILE A 90 2.32 20.25 11.29
CA ILE A 90 1.00 20.33 11.91
C ILE A 90 0.75 19.03 12.70
N PRO A 91 -0.14 19.03 13.69
CA PRO A 91 -0.51 17.82 14.42
C PRO A 91 -0.96 16.70 13.48
N MET A 92 -0.49 15.48 13.74
CA MET A 92 -0.72 14.32 12.86
C MET A 92 -0.88 13.06 13.69
N VAL A 93 -1.93 12.30 13.40
CA VAL A 93 -2.14 10.96 13.95
C VAL A 93 -1.79 9.94 12.87
N HIS A 94 -0.90 9.00 13.19
CA HIS A 94 -0.57 7.88 12.31
C HIS A 94 -1.47 6.69 12.66
N ILE A 95 -2.25 6.22 11.71
CA ILE A 95 -3.15 5.08 11.90
C ILE A 95 -2.69 3.97 10.93
N PRO A 96 -2.05 2.89 11.44
CA PRO A 96 -1.64 1.78 10.59
C PRO A 96 -2.90 1.08 10.06
N MET A 97 -3.01 0.94 8.75
CA MET A 97 -4.19 0.37 8.09
C MET A 97 -3.97 -1.05 7.62
N THR A 98 -2.82 -1.29 7.03
CA THR A 98 -2.41 -2.59 6.51
C THR A 98 -0.90 -2.61 6.30
N GLY A 99 -0.38 -3.75 5.90
CA GLY A 99 1.00 -3.95 5.52
C GLY A 99 1.10 -4.96 4.38
N GLY A 100 2.30 -5.15 3.87
CA GLY A 100 2.56 -6.13 2.83
C GLY A 100 4.01 -6.15 2.39
N ALA A 101 4.35 -7.10 1.53
CA ALA A 101 5.67 -7.21 0.96
C ALA A 101 5.94 -6.14 -0.12
N ILE A 102 7.19 -5.73 -0.22
CA ILE A 102 7.75 -4.98 -1.35
C ILE A 102 8.57 -5.96 -2.18
N VAL A 103 8.08 -6.32 -3.35
CA VAL A 103 8.57 -7.43 -4.15
C VAL A 103 9.43 -6.95 -5.30
N PRO A 104 10.68 -7.39 -5.44
CA PRO A 104 11.40 -7.30 -6.70
C PRO A 104 10.69 -8.15 -7.74
N ALA A 105 10.02 -7.48 -8.70
CA ALA A 105 9.31 -8.11 -9.80
C ALA A 105 10.04 -7.88 -11.11
N TYR A 106 9.96 -8.83 -12.04
CA TYR A 106 10.73 -8.77 -13.29
C TYR A 106 9.96 -9.35 -14.47
N ASN A 107 10.40 -8.97 -15.67
CA ASN A 107 9.89 -9.45 -16.95
C ASN A 107 10.99 -10.19 -17.71
N MET A 108 11.14 -11.48 -17.37
CA MET A 108 12.09 -12.40 -18.01
C MET A 108 11.45 -13.79 -18.11
N PRO A 109 10.49 -14.00 -19.02
CA PRO A 109 9.77 -15.26 -19.14
C PRO A 109 10.69 -16.47 -19.30
N GLY A 110 10.35 -17.57 -18.61
CA GLY A 110 11.11 -18.82 -18.66
C GLY A 110 12.34 -18.84 -17.75
N CYS A 111 12.49 -17.88 -16.84
CA CYS A 111 13.57 -17.88 -15.86
C CYS A 111 13.05 -17.68 -14.43
N ASP A 112 13.35 -18.63 -13.54
CA ASP A 112 13.07 -18.55 -12.10
C ASP A 112 14.27 -18.00 -11.35
N VAL A 113 14.16 -16.77 -10.87
CA VAL A 113 15.28 -16.03 -10.31
C VAL A 113 15.31 -16.14 -8.79
N LYS A 114 16.47 -16.56 -8.27
CA LYS A 114 16.83 -16.51 -6.85
C LYS A 114 17.93 -15.48 -6.66
N MET A 115 17.74 -14.56 -5.71
CA MET A 115 18.76 -13.55 -5.38
C MET A 115 19.10 -13.58 -3.90
N THR A 116 20.36 -13.44 -3.57
CA THR A 116 20.78 -13.06 -2.22
C THR A 116 20.45 -11.57 -1.98
N GLN A 117 20.44 -11.17 -0.72
CA GLN A 117 20.25 -9.76 -0.35
C GLN A 117 21.30 -8.84 -0.98
N THR A 118 22.57 -9.29 -1.01
CA THR A 118 23.67 -8.55 -1.63
C THR A 118 23.49 -8.44 -3.15
N GLN A 119 23.11 -9.52 -3.83
CA GLN A 119 22.86 -9.49 -5.28
C GLN A 119 21.75 -8.51 -5.64
N LEU A 120 20.67 -8.47 -4.85
CA LEU A 120 19.61 -7.48 -5.07
C LEU A 120 20.16 -6.04 -4.95
N ALA A 121 20.95 -5.75 -3.93
CA ALA A 121 21.59 -4.44 -3.80
C ALA A 121 22.54 -4.13 -4.97
N ASP A 122 23.31 -5.11 -5.44
CA ASP A 122 24.25 -4.96 -6.57
C ASP A 122 23.52 -4.71 -7.90
N VAL A 123 22.33 -5.27 -8.10
CA VAL A 123 21.46 -4.92 -9.24
C VAL A 123 21.12 -3.44 -9.23
N TYR A 124 20.66 -2.91 -8.08
CA TYR A 124 20.27 -1.49 -7.98
C TYR A 124 21.45 -0.53 -7.87
N LEU A 125 22.65 -1.02 -7.52
CA LEU A 125 23.93 -0.30 -7.66
C LEU A 125 24.44 -0.25 -9.11
N GLY A 126 23.83 -1.03 -10.02
CA GLY A 126 24.28 -1.14 -11.42
C GLY A 126 25.51 -2.00 -11.62
N LYS A 127 25.86 -2.85 -10.65
CA LYS A 127 26.99 -3.81 -10.74
C LYS A 127 26.60 -5.09 -11.46
N ILE A 128 25.38 -5.58 -11.23
CA ILE A 128 24.79 -6.71 -11.95
C ILE A 128 23.85 -6.12 -13.01
N THR A 129 24.20 -6.30 -14.28
CA THR A 129 23.51 -5.69 -15.43
C THR A 129 23.01 -6.69 -16.46
N ASN A 130 23.16 -7.99 -16.18
CA ASN A 130 22.79 -9.05 -17.12
C ASN A 130 22.13 -10.22 -16.38
N TRP A 131 21.08 -10.76 -16.97
CA TRP A 131 20.30 -11.87 -16.43
C TRP A 131 21.06 -13.21 -16.42
N SER A 132 22.11 -13.37 -17.26
CA SER A 132 22.94 -14.57 -17.29
C SER A 132 23.61 -14.88 -15.95
N VAL A 133 23.84 -13.88 -15.08
CA VAL A 133 24.35 -14.05 -13.71
C VAL A 133 23.44 -14.95 -12.86
N PHE A 134 22.14 -15.00 -13.20
CA PHE A 134 21.13 -15.80 -12.50
C PHE A 134 20.76 -17.09 -13.25
N GLY A 135 21.57 -17.49 -14.24
CA GLY A 135 21.31 -18.68 -15.06
C GLY A 135 20.23 -18.50 -16.13
N CYS A 136 19.79 -17.27 -16.36
CA CYS A 136 18.85 -16.93 -17.41
C CYS A 136 19.57 -16.73 -18.76
N ALA A 137 18.81 -16.46 -19.81
CA ALA A 137 19.38 -16.08 -21.11
C ALA A 137 20.25 -14.82 -21.01
N ASP A 138 21.27 -14.73 -21.89
CA ASP A 138 22.11 -13.53 -22.01
C ASP A 138 21.24 -12.35 -22.48
N LYS A 139 20.86 -11.53 -21.51
CA LYS A 139 20.01 -10.36 -21.71
C LYS A 139 20.36 -9.26 -20.74
N LYS A 140 20.48 -8.05 -21.27
CA LYS A 140 20.69 -6.85 -20.45
C LYS A 140 19.52 -6.65 -19.49
N MET A 141 19.85 -6.38 -18.22
CA MET A 141 18.89 -6.03 -17.17
C MET A 141 18.62 -4.52 -17.19
N THR A 142 17.34 -4.13 -17.11
CA THR A 142 16.92 -2.74 -17.00
C THR A 142 16.22 -2.54 -15.65
N VAL A 143 16.80 -1.73 -14.78
CA VAL A 143 16.18 -1.39 -13.48
C VAL A 143 15.07 -0.37 -13.71
N VAL A 144 13.90 -0.59 -13.08
CA VAL A 144 12.79 0.36 -13.02
C VAL A 144 12.58 0.77 -11.57
N HIS A 145 12.68 2.06 -11.29
CA HIS A 145 12.54 2.61 -9.95
C HIS A 145 11.48 3.71 -9.88
N ARG A 146 11.13 4.17 -8.70
CA ARG A 146 10.17 5.27 -8.52
C ARG A 146 10.77 6.60 -8.88
N SER A 147 10.00 7.43 -9.60
CA SER A 147 10.35 8.81 -9.96
C SER A 147 9.70 9.86 -9.07
N ASP A 148 8.79 9.44 -8.16
CA ASP A 148 8.07 10.30 -7.22
C ASP A 148 8.52 10.06 -5.76
N GLY A 149 8.11 10.91 -4.84
CA GLY A 149 8.32 10.71 -3.40
C GLY A 149 7.49 9.54 -2.86
N SER A 150 8.13 8.40 -2.65
CA SER A 150 7.51 7.10 -2.44
C SER A 150 7.80 6.51 -1.07
N GLY A 151 6.76 6.08 -0.35
CA GLY A 151 6.93 5.26 0.86
C GLY A 151 7.45 3.86 0.53
N THR A 152 6.98 3.26 -0.58
CA THR A 152 7.51 1.99 -1.09
C THR A 152 9.01 2.07 -1.33
N THR A 153 9.51 3.18 -1.95
CA THR A 153 10.94 3.44 -2.09
C THR A 153 11.63 3.54 -0.73
N LYS A 154 11.03 4.22 0.26
CA LYS A 154 11.61 4.32 1.60
C LYS A 154 11.78 2.94 2.24
N GLY A 155 10.75 2.08 2.18
CA GLY A 155 10.82 0.70 2.68
C GLY A 155 11.89 -0.13 1.95
N PHE A 156 11.86 -0.11 0.63
CA PHE A 156 12.81 -0.82 -0.22
C PHE A 156 14.27 -0.39 0.04
N THR A 157 14.55 0.91 0.04
CA THR A 157 15.91 1.44 0.26
C THR A 157 16.39 1.27 1.70
N ASN A 158 15.45 1.18 2.66
CA ASN A 158 15.77 0.82 4.04
C ASN A 158 16.33 -0.62 4.10
N SER A 159 15.67 -1.55 3.42
CA SER A 159 16.13 -2.93 3.33
C SER A 159 17.45 -3.05 2.55
N LEU A 160 17.60 -2.37 1.41
CA LEU A 160 18.86 -2.34 0.69
C LEU A 160 20.03 -1.80 1.55
N SER A 161 19.75 -0.84 2.44
CA SER A 161 20.75 -0.30 3.38
C SER A 161 21.13 -1.31 4.47
N ALA A 162 20.22 -2.22 4.84
CA ALA A 162 20.51 -3.33 5.74
C ALA A 162 21.27 -4.46 5.03
N PHE A 163 20.99 -4.67 3.74
CA PHE A 163 21.59 -5.74 2.93
C PHE A 163 23.00 -5.44 2.44
N SER A 164 23.34 -4.16 2.26
CA SER A 164 24.59 -3.72 1.67
C SER A 164 25.16 -2.46 2.34
N PRO A 165 26.33 -2.58 3.00
CA PRO A 165 27.05 -1.42 3.53
C PRO A 165 27.40 -0.39 2.45
N GLU A 166 27.67 -0.84 1.22
CA GLU A 166 27.95 0.03 0.10
C GLU A 166 26.72 0.83 -0.32
N TRP A 167 25.54 0.19 -0.44
CA TRP A 167 24.29 0.90 -0.66
C TRP A 167 24.04 1.95 0.42
N LYS A 168 24.17 1.54 1.69
CA LYS A 168 23.98 2.42 2.84
C LYS A 168 24.87 3.66 2.78
N LYS A 169 26.13 3.49 2.38
CA LYS A 169 27.11 4.59 2.27
C LYS A 169 26.85 5.50 1.08
N ASN A 170 26.57 4.92 -0.10
CA ASN A 170 26.56 5.65 -1.37
C ASN A 170 25.17 6.20 -1.75
N VAL A 171 24.09 5.56 -1.31
CA VAL A 171 22.71 5.90 -1.69
C VAL A 171 21.85 6.17 -0.45
N GLY A 172 21.84 5.26 0.53
CA GLY A 172 21.10 5.36 1.77
C GLY A 172 19.61 5.07 1.63
N THR A 173 18.81 5.60 2.57
CA THR A 173 17.37 5.38 2.72
C THR A 173 16.58 6.66 2.53
N GLY A 174 15.50 6.63 1.72
CA GLY A 174 14.64 7.80 1.54
C GLY A 174 13.37 7.55 0.73
N LYS A 175 12.41 8.48 0.81
CA LYS A 175 11.25 8.50 -0.10
C LYS A 175 11.65 8.85 -1.54
N ALA A 176 12.80 9.47 -1.72
CA ALA A 176 13.47 9.75 -2.98
C ALA A 176 14.98 9.65 -2.72
N VAL A 177 15.69 8.96 -3.58
CA VAL A 177 17.16 8.80 -3.53
C VAL A 177 17.76 9.08 -4.90
N LYS A 178 19.07 9.33 -4.95
CA LYS A 178 19.81 9.42 -6.21
C LYS A 178 20.09 8.00 -6.71
N TRP A 179 19.27 7.51 -7.60
CA TRP A 179 19.41 6.16 -8.15
C TRP A 179 20.69 6.04 -8.99
N PRO A 180 21.53 5.01 -8.75
CA PRO A 180 22.74 4.80 -9.52
C PRO A 180 22.46 4.42 -10.99
N THR A 181 21.36 3.71 -11.24
CA THR A 181 20.97 3.21 -12.57
C THR A 181 19.45 3.10 -12.67
N GLY A 182 18.95 2.91 -13.89
CA GLY A 182 17.56 2.60 -14.17
C GLY A 182 16.75 3.75 -14.77
N ILE A 183 15.47 3.48 -14.95
CA ILE A 183 14.46 4.40 -15.48
C ILE A 183 13.36 4.62 -14.45
N GLY A 184 12.75 5.81 -14.46
CA GLY A 184 11.75 6.20 -13.47
C GLY A 184 10.32 5.88 -13.89
N GLY A 185 9.52 5.28 -12.97
CA GLY A 185 8.09 5.11 -13.09
C GLY A 185 7.34 5.86 -11.98
N LYS A 186 6.27 6.58 -12.30
CA LYS A 186 5.46 7.29 -11.31
C LYS A 186 4.46 6.35 -10.63
N GLY A 187 4.55 6.23 -9.32
CA GLY A 187 3.71 5.32 -8.52
C GLY A 187 4.09 3.85 -8.71
N ASN A 188 3.45 2.95 -7.94
CA ASN A 188 3.59 1.51 -8.17
C ASN A 188 3.08 1.13 -9.58
N SER A 189 1.99 1.73 -10.04
CA SER A 189 1.46 1.49 -11.39
C SER A 189 2.43 1.87 -12.51
N GLY A 190 3.16 2.99 -12.36
CA GLY A 190 4.17 3.39 -13.34
C GLY A 190 5.39 2.46 -13.36
N VAL A 191 5.81 1.93 -12.21
CA VAL A 191 6.86 0.90 -12.15
C VAL A 191 6.35 -0.40 -12.77
N ALA A 192 5.13 -0.85 -12.45
CA ALA A 192 4.51 -2.03 -13.06
C ALA A 192 4.45 -1.92 -14.58
N ALA A 193 4.01 -0.78 -15.12
CA ALA A 193 3.98 -0.53 -16.56
C ALA A 193 5.38 -0.59 -17.17
N GLY A 194 6.39 0.00 -16.52
CA GLY A 194 7.78 -0.06 -16.98
C GLY A 194 8.34 -1.49 -17.03
N ILE A 195 8.06 -2.30 -16.03
CA ILE A 195 8.46 -3.72 -16.01
C ILE A 195 7.77 -4.48 -17.14
N LYS A 196 6.47 -4.30 -17.30
CA LYS A 196 5.68 -4.98 -18.34
C LYS A 196 6.17 -4.65 -19.75
N GLN A 197 6.46 -3.39 -20.02
CA GLN A 197 6.81 -2.90 -21.36
C GLN A 197 8.25 -3.24 -21.77
N VAL A 198 9.16 -3.39 -20.82
CA VAL A 198 10.59 -3.59 -21.09
C VAL A 198 10.98 -5.03 -20.79
N SER A 199 11.21 -5.82 -21.83
CA SER A 199 11.74 -7.19 -21.67
C SER A 199 13.11 -7.17 -21.02
N GLY A 200 13.30 -7.96 -19.95
CA GLY A 200 14.49 -7.93 -19.11
C GLY A 200 14.49 -6.82 -18.04
N ALA A 201 13.35 -6.17 -17.82
CA ALA A 201 13.22 -5.21 -16.72
C ALA A 201 13.05 -5.90 -15.37
N ILE A 202 13.57 -5.24 -14.32
CA ILE A 202 13.34 -5.54 -12.91
C ILE A 202 12.99 -4.24 -12.18
N GLY A 203 11.98 -4.29 -11.31
CA GLY A 203 11.60 -3.16 -10.45
C GLY A 203 11.10 -3.67 -9.11
N TYR A 204 10.64 -2.78 -8.24
CA TYR A 204 10.06 -3.14 -6.95
C TYR A 204 8.63 -2.60 -6.84
N LEU A 205 7.72 -3.44 -6.36
CA LEU A 205 6.29 -3.18 -6.26
C LEU A 205 5.75 -3.66 -4.93
N ASN A 206 4.65 -3.09 -4.45
CA ASN A 206 3.83 -3.77 -3.45
C ASN A 206 3.29 -5.09 -4.05
N TYR A 207 3.24 -6.14 -3.23
CA TYR A 207 2.78 -7.47 -3.65
C TYR A 207 1.36 -7.45 -4.25
N GLY A 208 0.47 -6.56 -3.80
CA GLY A 208 -0.86 -6.36 -4.36
C GLY A 208 -0.90 -5.99 -5.86
N TYR A 209 0.21 -5.51 -6.43
CA TYR A 209 0.34 -5.30 -7.88
C TYR A 209 0.84 -6.54 -8.62
N VAL A 210 1.29 -7.57 -7.92
CA VAL A 210 1.93 -8.77 -8.46
C VAL A 210 1.03 -9.99 -8.33
N VAL A 211 0.33 -10.13 -7.22
CA VAL A 211 -0.40 -11.36 -6.80
C VAL A 211 -1.39 -11.88 -7.85
N ASN A 212 -2.08 -11.00 -8.54
CA ASN A 212 -3.08 -11.34 -9.56
C ASN A 212 -2.64 -10.98 -10.98
N SER A 213 -1.32 -10.82 -11.22
CA SER A 213 -0.78 -10.44 -12.52
C SER A 213 0.05 -11.57 -13.13
N ASN A 214 -0.20 -11.85 -14.40
CA ASN A 214 0.64 -12.75 -15.20
C ASN A 214 1.73 -11.99 -15.98
N ASP A 215 1.84 -10.67 -15.77
CA ASP A 215 2.74 -9.80 -16.53
C ASP A 215 4.18 -9.85 -16.03
N PHE A 216 4.40 -10.34 -14.80
CA PHE A 216 5.73 -10.39 -14.16
C PHE A 216 5.91 -11.64 -13.32
N GLN A 217 7.18 -12.01 -13.15
CA GLN A 217 7.63 -12.96 -12.14
C GLN A 217 8.14 -12.19 -10.91
N GLN A 218 8.14 -12.85 -9.75
CA GLN A 218 8.77 -12.32 -8.54
C GLN A 218 10.08 -13.04 -8.24
N VAL A 219 11.07 -12.31 -7.72
CA VAL A 219 12.32 -12.89 -7.25
C VAL A 219 12.10 -13.71 -5.99
N SER A 220 12.60 -14.94 -5.93
CA SER A 220 12.80 -15.65 -4.66
C SER A 220 13.99 -15.00 -3.95
N LEU A 221 13.71 -14.20 -2.90
CA LEU A 221 14.74 -13.42 -2.22
C LEU A 221 15.21 -14.13 -0.95
N GLN A 222 16.53 -14.18 -0.77
CA GLN A 222 17.10 -14.75 0.45
C GLN A 222 16.76 -13.88 1.65
N ASN A 223 16.20 -14.48 2.70
CA ASN A 223 15.90 -13.79 3.94
C ASN A 223 17.09 -13.83 4.92
N LYS A 224 16.93 -13.18 6.08
CA LYS A 224 17.99 -13.09 7.11
C LYS A 224 18.40 -14.47 7.67
N ALA A 225 17.50 -15.46 7.63
CA ALA A 225 17.80 -16.84 8.04
C ALA A 225 18.51 -17.65 6.95
N GLY A 226 18.75 -17.09 5.76
CA GLY A 226 19.41 -17.76 4.64
C GLY A 226 18.47 -18.50 3.69
N ASN A 227 17.17 -18.53 3.96
CA ASN A 227 16.17 -19.21 3.12
C ASN A 227 15.73 -18.31 1.95
N TYR A 228 15.51 -18.92 0.77
CA TYR A 228 14.91 -18.24 -0.35
C TYR A 228 13.40 -18.29 -0.23
N VAL A 229 12.76 -17.13 -0.18
CA VAL A 229 11.32 -16.97 0.01
C VAL A 229 10.72 -16.10 -1.08
N THR A 230 9.50 -16.44 -1.51
CA THR A 230 8.66 -15.60 -2.35
C THR A 230 7.61 -14.90 -1.49
N ALA A 231 7.14 -13.74 -1.95
CA ALA A 231 6.06 -13.03 -1.26
C ALA A 231 4.73 -13.78 -1.46
N ASN A 232 4.04 -13.98 -0.37
CA ASN A 232 2.64 -14.40 -0.28
C ASN A 232 2.07 -13.88 1.05
N ALA A 233 0.81 -14.16 1.36
CA ALA A 233 0.17 -13.71 2.60
C ALA A 233 0.95 -14.19 3.85
N GLU A 234 1.32 -15.48 3.90
CA GLU A 234 2.03 -16.08 5.04
C GLU A 234 3.43 -15.46 5.25
N THR A 235 4.26 -15.41 4.20
CA THR A 235 5.63 -14.90 4.29
C THR A 235 5.65 -13.39 4.55
N SER A 236 4.67 -12.65 4.01
CA SER A 236 4.49 -11.22 4.29
C SER A 236 4.09 -10.99 5.75
N ALA A 237 3.11 -11.74 6.27
CA ALA A 237 2.68 -11.66 7.66
C ALA A 237 3.82 -12.02 8.63
N ALA A 238 4.62 -13.05 8.31
CA ALA A 238 5.79 -13.43 9.09
C ALA A 238 6.83 -12.30 9.16
N GLY A 239 7.03 -11.55 8.08
CA GLY A 239 7.90 -10.37 8.06
C GLY A 239 7.30 -9.19 8.84
N LEU A 240 6.04 -8.89 8.62
CA LEU A 240 5.32 -7.79 9.28
C LEU A 240 5.24 -7.96 10.79
N SER A 241 5.10 -9.20 11.29
CA SER A 241 5.02 -9.50 12.72
C SER A 241 6.28 -9.12 13.51
N GLN A 242 7.40 -8.87 12.83
CA GLN A 242 8.66 -8.44 13.45
C GLN A 242 8.73 -6.91 13.63
N ILE A 243 7.78 -6.16 13.07
CA ILE A 243 7.79 -4.70 13.18
C ILE A 243 7.27 -4.30 14.58
N VAL A 244 8.13 -3.67 15.36
CA VAL A 244 7.76 -3.07 16.64
C VAL A 244 7.28 -1.64 16.39
N LEU A 245 6.11 -1.31 16.92
CA LEU A 245 5.54 0.02 16.87
C LEU A 245 5.91 0.84 18.10
N ASP A 246 6.18 2.13 17.88
CA ASP A 246 6.33 3.11 18.97
C ASP A 246 4.95 3.56 19.51
N ASP A 247 4.98 4.45 20.53
CA ASP A 247 3.75 4.98 21.16
C ASP A 247 2.87 5.79 20.18
N GLN A 248 3.41 6.16 19.03
CA GLN A 248 2.67 6.84 17.95
C GLN A 248 2.28 5.88 16.82
N LEU A 249 2.33 4.57 17.08
CA LEU A 249 2.01 3.50 16.15
C LEU A 249 2.87 3.53 14.87
N ARG A 250 4.13 3.96 14.97
CA ARG A 250 5.09 4.01 13.87
C ARG A 250 6.15 2.94 14.06
N GLY A 251 6.54 2.27 12.98
CA GLY A 251 7.58 1.25 13.04
C GLY A 251 8.04 0.83 11.66
N ALA A 252 9.20 0.19 11.59
CA ALA A 252 9.72 -0.45 10.40
C ALA A 252 10.79 -1.47 10.82
N ASP A 253 10.89 -2.57 10.09
CA ASP A 253 12.02 -3.48 10.15
C ASP A 253 12.68 -3.55 8.77
N ALA A 254 13.98 -3.29 8.73
CA ALA A 254 14.74 -3.26 7.48
C ALA A 254 15.10 -4.65 6.95
N ASN A 255 15.11 -5.66 7.82
CA ASN A 255 15.45 -7.04 7.49
C ASN A 255 14.91 -7.98 8.56
N PRO A 256 13.58 -8.23 8.55
CA PRO A 256 12.93 -9.03 9.58
C PRO A 256 13.53 -10.43 9.71
N ALA A 257 13.61 -10.90 10.95
CA ALA A 257 14.10 -12.22 11.27
C ALA A 257 12.98 -13.28 11.08
N GLY A 258 13.37 -14.52 10.97
CA GLY A 258 12.44 -15.65 10.87
C GLY A 258 12.69 -16.50 9.63
N ALA A 259 12.48 -17.80 9.76
CA ALA A 259 12.78 -18.77 8.69
C ALA A 259 11.90 -18.53 7.44
N ASN A 260 10.65 -18.09 7.63
CA ASN A 260 9.68 -17.86 6.55
C ASN A 260 9.40 -16.36 6.33
N ALA A 261 10.08 -15.45 7.05
CA ALA A 261 9.83 -14.02 6.91
C ALA A 261 10.28 -13.52 5.53
N TYR A 262 9.37 -12.84 4.81
CA TYR A 262 9.76 -12.11 3.61
C TYR A 262 10.62 -10.90 4.01
N PRO A 263 11.79 -10.68 3.39
CA PRO A 263 12.81 -9.77 3.93
C PRO A 263 12.53 -8.28 3.71
N ILE A 264 11.57 -7.93 2.85
CA ILE A 264 11.22 -6.53 2.55
C ILE A 264 9.71 -6.34 2.75
N VAL A 265 9.34 -5.82 3.91
CA VAL A 265 7.94 -5.53 4.24
C VAL A 265 7.75 -4.08 4.66
N SER A 266 6.56 -3.57 4.53
CA SER A 266 6.19 -2.22 4.95
C SER A 266 4.78 -2.17 5.47
N LEU A 267 4.57 -1.36 6.51
CA LEU A 267 3.25 -0.89 6.88
C LEU A 267 2.87 0.32 6.02
N THR A 268 1.57 0.62 5.97
CA THR A 268 1.03 1.86 5.42
C THR A 268 0.09 2.50 6.41
N TRP A 269 0.18 3.81 6.53
CA TRP A 269 -0.59 4.61 7.48
C TRP A 269 -1.53 5.55 6.76
N VAL A 270 -2.74 5.72 7.29
CA VAL A 270 -3.52 6.93 7.09
C VAL A 270 -3.01 7.98 8.07
N LEU A 271 -2.86 9.20 7.57
CA LEU A 271 -2.49 10.39 8.32
C LEU A 271 -3.76 11.19 8.55
N ALA A 272 -4.21 11.28 9.80
CA ALA A 272 -5.45 11.94 10.18
C ALA A 272 -5.20 13.15 11.08
N TYR A 273 -6.04 14.18 10.97
CA TYR A 273 -6.02 15.29 11.91
C TYR A 273 -6.59 14.82 13.26
N PRO A 274 -6.04 15.29 14.39
CA PRO A 274 -6.59 14.94 15.72
C PRO A 274 -8.09 15.25 15.83
N GLU A 275 -8.50 16.39 15.29
CA GLU A 275 -9.91 16.84 15.22
C GLU A 275 -10.52 16.53 13.84
N SER A 276 -10.37 15.29 13.39
CA SER A 276 -10.93 14.86 12.10
C SER A 276 -12.47 14.94 12.09
N LYS A 277 -13.04 15.33 10.94
CA LYS A 277 -14.47 15.32 10.68
C LYS A 277 -15.09 13.94 10.97
N THR A 278 -16.38 13.92 11.33
CA THR A 278 -17.10 12.66 11.60
C THR A 278 -16.97 11.66 10.45
N GLY A 279 -17.14 12.09 9.21
CA GLY A 279 -17.00 11.23 8.04
C GLY A 279 -15.63 10.56 7.90
N VAL A 280 -14.53 11.25 8.28
CA VAL A 280 -13.19 10.64 8.31
C VAL A 280 -13.15 9.53 9.37
N LYS A 281 -13.67 9.80 10.58
CA LYS A 281 -13.70 8.79 11.66
C LYS A 281 -14.53 7.56 11.27
N GLU A 282 -15.66 7.75 10.58
CA GLU A 282 -16.49 6.65 10.07
C GLU A 282 -15.76 5.83 9.01
N THR A 283 -15.13 6.50 8.06
CA THR A 283 -14.33 5.84 7.01
C THR A 283 -13.19 5.02 7.62
N LEU A 284 -12.47 5.56 8.61
CA LEU A 284 -11.39 4.86 9.28
C LEU A 284 -11.89 3.63 10.06
N ARG A 285 -13.03 3.73 10.75
CA ARG A 285 -13.66 2.58 11.42
C ARG A 285 -14.05 1.50 10.42
N TYR A 286 -14.58 1.91 9.25
CA TYR A 286 -14.89 0.95 8.19
C TYR A 286 -13.63 0.24 7.68
N MET A 287 -12.57 0.98 7.36
CA MET A 287 -11.29 0.41 6.90
C MET A 287 -10.70 -0.59 7.90
N LEU A 288 -10.91 -0.39 9.20
CA LEU A 288 -10.47 -1.28 10.29
C LEU A 288 -11.49 -2.37 10.65
N SER A 289 -12.66 -2.43 9.98
CA SER A 289 -13.66 -3.46 10.24
C SER A 289 -13.22 -4.82 9.72
N GLU A 290 -13.74 -5.90 10.31
CA GLU A 290 -13.51 -7.27 9.85
C GLU A 290 -13.86 -7.44 8.35
N LYS A 291 -14.97 -6.83 7.91
CA LYS A 291 -15.42 -6.86 6.50
C LYS A 291 -14.37 -6.28 5.56
N ALA A 292 -13.82 -5.12 5.89
CA ALA A 292 -12.81 -4.47 5.07
C ALA A 292 -11.49 -5.24 5.12
N GLN A 293 -11.04 -5.61 6.32
CA GLN A 293 -9.76 -6.31 6.52
C GLN A 293 -9.75 -7.71 5.84
N ALA A 294 -10.88 -8.41 5.79
CA ALA A 294 -10.99 -9.69 5.08
C ALA A 294 -10.73 -9.59 3.55
N MET A 295 -10.76 -8.39 2.96
CA MET A 295 -10.39 -8.19 1.55
C MET A 295 -8.87 -8.20 1.32
N SER A 296 -8.07 -8.08 2.39
CA SER A 296 -6.62 -7.89 2.31
C SER A 296 -5.91 -9.10 1.70
N ASP A 297 -6.21 -10.31 2.15
CA ASP A 297 -5.52 -11.54 1.69
C ASP A 297 -5.64 -11.74 0.17
N GLY A 298 -6.86 -11.61 -0.38
CA GLY A 298 -7.11 -11.78 -1.81
C GLY A 298 -6.44 -10.71 -2.69
N LEU A 299 -6.03 -9.59 -2.09
CA LEU A 299 -5.39 -8.46 -2.75
C LEU A 299 -3.90 -8.32 -2.41
N GLY A 300 -3.32 -9.26 -1.63
CA GLY A 300 -1.88 -9.30 -1.38
C GLY A 300 -1.37 -8.36 -0.27
N TYR A 301 -2.19 -8.18 0.78
CA TYR A 301 -1.87 -7.34 1.95
C TYR A 301 -1.96 -8.10 3.26
#